data_714700e3bcb258c1661f6df9543b77b8
#
_entry.id   714700e3bcb258c1661f6df9543b77b8
#
_cell.length_a   1.000
_cell.length_b   1.000
_cell.length_c   1.000
_cell.angle_alpha   90.00
_cell.angle_beta   90.00
_cell.angle_gamma   90.00
#
_symmetry.space_group_name_H-M   'P 1'
#
loop_
_entity.id
_entity.type
_entity.pdbx_description
1 polymer ?
#
loop_
_entity_poly.entity_id
_entity_poly.type
_entity_poly.pdbx_seq_one_letter_code
_entity_poly.pdbx_strand_id
1 'polypeptide(L)'
;MPSALSSPRSRPPALPDLGERSAFVAGQRVGRVRRRPRHRFRRLARLVPVAALVAAVGLAAGFGAHWLLTSPRFAVASVDVRGTSRVAPAQVLAAAAIEPGASIFRLDTGAVARRVAALPEIRRADVVREFPDRVVISVEERRPFTLVHAGRLHWLDEEGRLLGASPQA
;
A
#
# COMPACT_ATOMS: atom_id res chain seq x y z
N MET A 1 -25.16 -127.22 -16.77
CA MET A 1 -24.75 -126.18 -17.68
C MET A 1 -25.85 -125.10 -17.66
N PRO A 2 -25.74 -123.97 -17.30
CA PRO A 2 -25.21 -122.85 -17.97
C PRO A 2 -24.53 -121.75 -17.09
N SER A 3 -23.88 -120.95 -17.73
CA SER A 3 -23.03 -119.88 -17.35
C SER A 3 -23.77 -118.66 -16.73
N ALA A 4 -23.28 -118.16 -15.65
CA ALA A 4 -23.74 -116.89 -15.08
C ALA A 4 -22.94 -115.70 -15.62
N LEU A 5 -23.61 -114.78 -16.28
CA LEU A 5 -23.06 -113.51 -16.72
C LEU A 5 -23.21 -112.46 -15.56
N SER A 6 -22.09 -112.07 -15.02
CA SER A 6 -22.00 -111.02 -14.05
C SER A 6 -21.80 -109.68 -14.78
N SER A 7 -22.77 -108.84 -14.71
CA SER A 7 -22.68 -107.46 -15.21
C SER A 7 -21.83 -106.57 -14.32
N PRO A 8 -20.97 -105.71 -14.82
CA PRO A 8 -20.27 -104.73 -14.00
C PRO A 8 -21.14 -103.58 -13.62
N ARG A 9 -21.25 -103.29 -12.33
CA ARG A 9 -21.90 -102.09 -11.80
C ARG A 9 -21.05 -100.84 -12.19
N SER A 10 -21.63 -100.06 -13.01
CA SER A 10 -21.12 -98.70 -13.30
C SER A 10 -21.12 -97.81 -12.06
N ARG A 11 -19.94 -97.36 -11.68
CA ARG A 11 -19.79 -96.31 -10.64
C ARG A 11 -20.41 -95.00 -11.13
N PRO A 12 -21.20 -94.32 -10.30
CA PRO A 12 -21.67 -92.99 -10.66
C PRO A 12 -20.47 -92.03 -10.73
N PRO A 13 -20.53 -91.02 -11.61
CA PRO A 13 -19.46 -90.03 -11.72
C PRO A 13 -19.36 -89.25 -10.43
N ALA A 14 -18.15 -89.02 -9.94
CA ALA A 14 -17.86 -88.21 -8.78
C ALA A 14 -18.37 -86.78 -9.02
N LEU A 15 -19.14 -86.26 -8.11
CA LEU A 15 -19.58 -84.85 -8.09
C LEU A 15 -18.33 -83.98 -8.01
N PRO A 16 -18.22 -82.92 -8.85
CA PRO A 16 -17.09 -82.01 -8.76
C PRO A 16 -17.13 -81.30 -7.43
N ASP A 17 -16.00 -81.20 -6.81
CA ASP A 17 -15.79 -80.52 -5.50
C ASP A 17 -16.19 -79.07 -5.63
N LEU A 18 -17.22 -78.68 -4.93
CA LEU A 18 -17.71 -77.29 -4.89
C LEU A 18 -16.82 -76.30 -4.10
N GLY A 19 -15.73 -76.90 -3.49
CA GLY A 19 -14.78 -76.08 -2.75
C GLY A 19 -13.92 -75.14 -3.59
N GLU A 20 -13.62 -75.50 -4.83
CA GLU A 20 -12.79 -74.63 -5.69
C GLU A 20 -13.52 -73.50 -6.35
N ARG A 21 -14.86 -73.54 -6.41
CA ARG A 21 -15.66 -72.42 -6.96
C ARG A 21 -15.77 -71.20 -6.02
N SER A 22 -15.58 -71.41 -4.74
CA SER A 22 -15.64 -70.33 -3.77
C SER A 22 -14.34 -69.51 -3.70
N ALA A 23 -13.19 -70.11 -4.09
CA ALA A 23 -11.93 -69.41 -4.12
C ALA A 23 -11.79 -68.43 -5.32
N PHE A 24 -12.53 -68.67 -6.43
CA PHE A 24 -12.46 -67.86 -7.62
C PHE A 24 -13.30 -66.56 -7.53
N VAL A 25 -14.31 -66.50 -6.68
CA VAL A 25 -15.19 -65.34 -6.51
C VAL A 25 -14.60 -64.31 -5.53
N ALA A 26 -13.70 -64.73 -4.64
CA ALA A 26 -13.11 -63.84 -3.64
C ALA A 26 -12.00 -62.90 -4.19
N GLY A 27 -11.50 -63.15 -5.41
CA GLY A 27 -10.38 -62.40 -5.99
C GLY A 27 -10.71 -61.13 -6.78
N GLN A 28 -11.99 -60.87 -7.09
CA GLN A 28 -12.39 -59.67 -7.81
C GLN A 28 -12.91 -58.56 -6.89
N ARG A 29 -12.17 -58.23 -5.85
CA ARG A 29 -12.26 -56.88 -5.33
C ARG A 29 -11.57 -55.96 -6.34
N VAL A 30 -12.31 -55.56 -7.35
CA VAL A 30 -11.95 -54.43 -8.20
C VAL A 30 -11.72 -53.24 -7.26
N GLY A 31 -10.44 -53.02 -6.94
CA GLY A 31 -10.04 -51.82 -6.23
C GLY A 31 -10.53 -50.64 -7.03
N ARG A 32 -11.58 -49.99 -6.56
CA ARG A 32 -11.98 -48.67 -7.04
C ARG A 32 -10.77 -47.77 -6.91
N VAL A 33 -9.98 -47.71 -7.96
CA VAL A 33 -8.96 -46.69 -8.12
C VAL A 33 -9.69 -45.38 -8.06
N ARG A 34 -9.69 -44.79 -6.88
CA ARG A 34 -10.14 -43.39 -6.69
C ARG A 34 -9.25 -42.56 -7.59
N ARG A 35 -9.73 -42.30 -8.80
CA ARG A 35 -9.12 -41.35 -9.71
C ARG A 35 -9.18 -39.99 -9.01
N ARG A 36 -8.14 -39.63 -8.28
CA ARG A 36 -7.96 -38.29 -7.69
C ARG A 36 -8.07 -37.32 -8.85
N PRO A 37 -8.88 -36.26 -8.72
CA PRO A 37 -9.08 -35.27 -9.78
C PRO A 37 -7.80 -34.45 -9.94
N ARG A 38 -6.79 -35.01 -10.61
CA ARG A 38 -5.48 -34.39 -10.88
C ARG A 38 -5.59 -33.15 -11.78
N HIS A 39 -6.69 -32.97 -12.51
CA HIS A 39 -6.84 -31.86 -13.44
C HIS A 39 -7.13 -30.51 -12.79
N ARG A 40 -7.83 -30.47 -11.67
CA ARG A 40 -8.07 -29.22 -10.93
C ARG A 40 -6.81 -28.70 -10.25
N PHE A 41 -5.99 -29.59 -9.71
CA PHE A 41 -4.70 -29.22 -9.11
C PHE A 41 -3.69 -28.68 -10.14
N ARG A 42 -3.68 -29.17 -11.36
CA ARG A 42 -2.78 -28.66 -12.41
C ARG A 42 -3.12 -27.24 -12.86
N ARG A 43 -4.39 -26.86 -12.86
CA ARG A 43 -4.80 -25.46 -13.16
C ARG A 43 -4.47 -24.53 -12.01
N LEU A 44 -4.72 -24.94 -10.77
CA LEU A 44 -4.31 -24.20 -9.58
C LEU A 44 -2.78 -24.08 -9.46
N ALA A 45 -2.05 -25.14 -9.79
CA ALA A 45 -0.58 -25.10 -9.77
C ALA A 45 0.01 -24.10 -10.79
N ARG A 46 -0.69 -23.78 -11.88
CA ARG A 46 -0.27 -22.73 -12.83
C ARG A 46 -0.58 -21.32 -12.34
N LEU A 47 -1.54 -21.14 -11.43
CA LEU A 47 -1.87 -19.84 -10.85
C LEU A 47 -0.92 -19.47 -9.70
N VAL A 48 -0.31 -20.47 -9.05
CA VAL A 48 0.63 -20.25 -7.95
C VAL A 48 1.82 -19.36 -8.35
N PRO A 49 2.54 -19.61 -9.48
CA PRO A 49 3.66 -18.75 -9.84
C PRO A 49 3.23 -17.34 -10.23
N VAL A 50 2.05 -17.19 -10.83
CA VAL A 50 1.49 -15.86 -11.15
C VAL A 50 1.14 -15.11 -9.86
N ALA A 51 0.46 -15.77 -8.92
CA ALA A 51 0.16 -15.18 -7.62
C ALA A 51 1.43 -14.84 -6.82
N ALA A 52 2.44 -15.72 -6.87
CA ALA A 52 3.74 -15.47 -6.25
C ALA A 52 4.45 -14.27 -6.87
N LEU A 53 4.41 -14.14 -8.21
CA LEU A 53 4.99 -13.00 -8.93
C LEU A 53 4.29 -11.69 -8.55
N VAL A 54 2.95 -11.68 -8.55
CA VAL A 54 2.18 -10.49 -8.15
C VAL A 54 2.47 -10.10 -6.71
N ALA A 55 2.54 -11.09 -5.81
CA ALA A 55 2.90 -10.83 -4.41
C ALA A 55 4.34 -10.29 -4.28
N ALA A 56 5.29 -10.86 -5.02
CA ALA A 56 6.68 -10.39 -5.01
C ALA A 56 6.81 -8.96 -5.54
N VAL A 57 6.12 -8.63 -6.64
CA VAL A 57 6.07 -7.26 -7.18
C VAL A 57 5.42 -6.30 -6.20
N GLY A 58 4.30 -6.70 -5.56
CA GLY A 58 3.65 -5.89 -4.54
C GLY A 58 4.54 -5.63 -3.32
N LEU A 59 5.24 -6.65 -2.84
CA LEU A 59 6.21 -6.51 -1.74
C LEU A 59 7.39 -5.62 -2.13
N ALA A 60 7.95 -5.80 -3.32
CA ALA A 60 9.05 -4.98 -3.81
C ALA A 60 8.64 -3.51 -3.97
N ALA A 61 7.45 -3.25 -4.52
CA ALA A 61 6.90 -1.90 -4.64
C ALA A 61 6.63 -1.26 -3.27
N GLY A 62 6.04 -2.01 -2.33
CA GLY A 62 5.81 -1.55 -0.97
C GLY A 62 7.10 -1.24 -0.22
N PHE A 63 8.09 -2.10 -0.33
CA PHE A 63 9.40 -1.89 0.27
C PHE A 63 10.13 -0.70 -0.36
N GLY A 64 10.09 -0.58 -1.70
CA GLY A 64 10.66 0.55 -2.43
C GLY A 64 10.02 1.88 -2.05
N ALA A 65 8.68 1.92 -1.97
CA ALA A 65 7.95 3.10 -1.53
C ALA A 65 8.27 3.46 -0.07
N HIS A 66 8.31 2.48 0.82
CA HIS A 66 8.70 2.70 2.22
C HIS A 66 10.11 3.27 2.32
N TRP A 67 11.07 2.67 1.62
CA TRP A 67 12.46 3.15 1.59
C TRP A 67 12.56 4.58 1.05
N LEU A 68 11.82 4.90 -0.03
CA LEU A 68 11.79 6.24 -0.61
C LEU A 68 11.26 7.29 0.38
N LEU A 69 10.16 6.96 1.08
CA LEU A 69 9.51 7.86 2.04
C LEU A 69 10.30 8.05 3.33
N THR A 70 11.19 7.11 3.67
CA THR A 70 11.99 7.15 4.91
C THR A 70 13.47 7.46 4.66
N SER A 71 13.88 7.58 3.40
CA SER A 71 15.28 7.84 3.05
C SER A 71 15.70 9.24 3.51
N PRO A 72 16.85 9.37 4.20
CA PRO A 72 17.40 10.66 4.61
C PRO A 72 17.69 11.62 3.44
N ARG A 73 17.83 11.09 2.22
CA ARG A 73 18.06 11.90 1.01
C ARG A 73 16.87 12.80 0.64
N PHE A 74 15.67 12.44 1.11
CA PHE A 74 14.44 13.16 0.84
C PHE A 74 13.88 13.81 2.12
N ALA A 75 14.70 13.90 3.15
CA ALA A 75 14.41 14.68 4.33
C ALA A 75 14.65 16.17 4.02
N VAL A 76 13.74 17.03 4.44
CA VAL A 76 13.87 18.49 4.27
C VAL A 76 15.13 18.94 5.01
N ALA A 77 16.15 19.34 4.26
CA ALA A 77 17.42 19.84 4.78
C ALA A 77 17.46 21.38 4.78
N SER A 78 16.77 22.04 3.84
CA SER A 78 16.76 23.49 3.74
C SER A 78 15.39 24.03 3.37
N VAL A 79 15.07 25.22 3.94
CA VAL A 79 13.87 25.97 3.61
C VAL A 79 14.29 27.37 3.22
N ASP A 80 14.08 27.72 1.96
CA ASP A 80 14.36 29.05 1.43
C ASP A 80 13.11 29.92 1.46
N VAL A 81 13.21 31.13 2.02
CA VAL A 81 12.13 32.11 2.03
C VAL A 81 12.44 33.22 1.05
N ARG A 82 11.52 33.51 0.14
CA ARG A 82 11.66 34.54 -0.91
C ARG A 82 10.50 35.51 -0.86
N GLY A 83 10.77 36.78 -1.27
CA GLY A 83 9.75 37.80 -1.37
C GLY A 83 9.50 38.58 -0.08
N THR A 84 10.30 38.34 0.96
CA THR A 84 10.26 39.12 2.19
C THR A 84 11.05 40.43 2.01
N SER A 85 10.48 41.54 2.54
CA SER A 85 11.14 42.84 2.61
C SER A 85 11.03 43.45 3.99
N ARG A 86 9.89 43.33 4.66
CA ARG A 86 9.61 43.84 6.00
C ARG A 86 9.42 42.75 7.02
N VAL A 87 8.87 41.64 6.60
CA VAL A 87 8.70 40.44 7.46
C VAL A 87 10.03 39.71 7.57
N ALA A 88 10.46 39.43 8.79
CA ALA A 88 11.67 38.67 8.99
C ALA A 88 11.50 37.23 8.45
N PRO A 89 12.45 36.70 7.66
CA PRO A 89 12.39 35.30 7.19
C PRO A 89 12.19 34.29 8.31
N ALA A 90 12.78 34.54 9.48
CA ALA A 90 12.59 33.69 10.66
C ALA A 90 11.15 33.59 11.15
N GLN A 91 10.37 34.68 11.01
CA GLN A 91 8.94 34.69 11.34
C GLN A 91 8.13 33.82 10.37
N VAL A 92 8.46 33.88 9.08
CA VAL A 92 7.86 33.02 8.06
C VAL A 92 8.18 31.54 8.31
N LEU A 93 9.44 31.25 8.63
CA LEU A 93 9.88 29.89 8.96
C LEU A 93 9.16 29.35 10.22
N ALA A 94 9.02 30.19 11.26
CA ALA A 94 8.28 29.81 12.46
C ALA A 94 6.80 29.51 12.17
N ALA A 95 6.14 30.36 11.33
CA ALA A 95 4.76 30.15 10.92
C ALA A 95 4.60 28.92 10.02
N ALA A 96 5.58 28.65 9.16
CA ALA A 96 5.59 27.46 8.30
C ALA A 96 5.58 26.16 9.11
N ALA A 97 6.19 26.16 10.29
CA ALA A 97 6.26 25.02 11.22
C ALA A 97 6.64 23.71 10.49
N ILE A 98 7.71 23.78 9.70
CA ILE A 98 8.27 22.63 8.99
C ILE A 98 9.28 21.97 9.93
N GLU A 99 9.05 20.71 10.27
CA GLU A 99 9.98 19.94 11.11
C GLU A 99 11.24 19.59 10.32
N PRO A 100 12.43 19.90 10.82
CA PRO A 100 13.68 19.47 10.22
C PRO A 100 13.73 17.95 10.10
N GLY A 101 14.14 17.43 8.95
CA GLY A 101 14.19 16.00 8.71
C GLY A 101 12.85 15.35 8.31
N ALA A 102 11.76 16.12 8.24
CA ALA A 102 10.50 15.62 7.69
C ALA A 102 10.67 15.21 6.22
N SER A 103 10.02 14.11 5.82
CA SER A 103 10.07 13.68 4.41
C SER A 103 9.39 14.71 3.50
N ILE A 104 10.10 15.15 2.45
CA ILE A 104 9.60 16.11 1.48
C ILE A 104 8.31 15.62 0.79
N PHE A 105 8.15 14.31 0.63
CA PHE A 105 6.94 13.71 0.04
C PHE A 105 5.72 13.80 0.93
N ARG A 106 5.92 13.82 2.25
CA ARG A 106 4.84 13.85 3.24
C ARG A 106 4.45 15.27 3.66
N LEU A 107 5.25 16.27 3.27
CA LEU A 107 4.99 17.66 3.59
C LEU A 107 3.74 18.14 2.85
N ASP A 108 2.72 18.56 3.58
CA ASP A 108 1.55 19.24 2.98
C ASP A 108 1.89 20.71 2.71
N THR A 109 2.29 21.00 1.47
CA THR A 109 2.67 22.35 1.03
C THR A 109 1.48 23.32 1.11
N GLY A 110 0.25 22.84 0.88
CA GLY A 110 -0.95 23.64 1.01
C GLY A 110 -1.23 24.05 2.46
N ALA A 111 -1.03 23.14 3.41
CA ALA A 111 -1.16 23.46 4.83
C ALA A 111 -0.08 24.45 5.28
N VAL A 112 1.16 24.31 4.81
CA VAL A 112 2.24 25.26 5.08
C VAL A 112 1.90 26.63 4.53
N ALA A 113 1.46 26.70 3.26
CA ALA A 113 1.08 27.96 2.62
C ALA A 113 -0.05 28.68 3.39
N ARG A 114 -1.06 27.94 3.85
CA ARG A 114 -2.15 28.51 4.67
C ARG A 114 -1.65 29.04 6.00
N ARG A 115 -0.74 28.36 6.68
CA ARG A 115 -0.15 28.83 7.96
C ARG A 115 0.64 30.11 7.75
N VAL A 116 1.46 30.17 6.71
CA VAL A 116 2.22 31.39 6.38
C VAL A 116 1.30 32.54 5.96
N ALA A 117 0.28 32.28 5.14
CA ALA A 117 -0.70 33.29 4.73
C ALA A 117 -1.61 33.77 5.87
N ALA A 118 -1.61 33.08 7.02
CA ALA A 118 -2.33 33.55 8.22
C ALA A 118 -1.62 34.69 8.94
N LEU A 119 -0.33 34.95 8.63
CA LEU A 119 0.37 36.11 9.13
C LEU A 119 -0.30 37.40 8.61
N PRO A 120 -0.55 38.42 9.49
CA PRO A 120 -1.25 39.64 9.10
C PRO A 120 -0.57 40.37 7.93
N GLU A 121 0.74 40.37 7.92
CA GLU A 121 1.58 41.08 6.95
C GLU A 121 1.67 40.37 5.59
N ILE A 122 1.27 39.09 5.51
CA ILE A 122 1.34 38.30 4.30
C ILE A 122 0.00 38.32 3.56
N ARG A 123 0.05 38.69 2.29
CA ARG A 123 -1.09 38.66 1.39
C ARG A 123 -1.30 37.30 0.81
N ARG A 124 -0.21 36.70 0.35
CA ARG A 124 -0.20 35.37 -0.31
C ARG A 124 1.08 34.64 0.01
N ALA A 125 0.99 33.35 0.16
CA ALA A 125 2.13 32.45 0.26
C ALA A 125 1.97 31.28 -0.72
N ASP A 126 3.05 30.94 -1.38
CA ASP A 126 3.16 29.77 -2.24
C ASP A 126 4.34 28.91 -1.78
N VAL A 127 4.16 27.59 -1.77
CA VAL A 127 5.15 26.66 -1.25
C VAL A 127 5.42 25.58 -2.27
N VAL A 128 6.66 25.52 -2.71
CA VAL A 128 7.11 24.57 -3.73
C VAL A 128 8.17 23.65 -3.16
N ARG A 129 8.10 22.37 -3.52
CA ARG A 129 9.14 21.39 -3.21
C ARG A 129 10.20 21.42 -4.31
N GLU A 130 11.43 21.70 -3.97
CA GLU A 130 12.59 21.54 -4.84
C GLU A 130 13.35 20.28 -4.42
N PHE A 131 13.16 19.22 -5.19
CA PHE A 131 13.84 17.96 -4.93
C PHE A 131 15.37 18.09 -5.03
N PRO A 132 16.15 17.33 -4.20
CA PRO A 132 15.68 16.23 -3.35
C PRO A 132 15.20 16.62 -1.94
N ASP A 133 15.66 17.77 -1.38
CA ASP A 133 15.64 18.05 0.06
C ASP A 133 15.32 19.50 0.41
N ARG A 134 14.92 20.32 -0.58
CA ARG A 134 14.67 21.73 -0.39
C ARG A 134 13.19 22.09 -0.52
N VAL A 135 12.76 23.06 0.29
CA VAL A 135 11.45 23.69 0.20
C VAL A 135 11.62 25.18 -0.03
N VAL A 136 10.91 25.74 -0.98
CA VAL A 136 10.90 27.19 -1.26
C VAL A 136 9.54 27.75 -0.88
N ILE A 137 9.55 28.76 -0.03
CA ILE A 137 8.37 29.52 0.40
C ILE A 137 8.46 30.91 -0.23
N SER A 138 7.61 31.17 -1.21
CA SER A 138 7.49 32.48 -1.86
C SER A 138 6.34 33.22 -1.22
N VAL A 139 6.61 34.40 -0.68
CA VAL A 139 5.61 35.23 -0.03
C VAL A 139 5.40 36.56 -0.75
N GLU A 140 4.18 37.03 -0.75
CA GLU A 140 3.81 38.37 -1.16
C GLU A 140 3.35 39.14 0.09
N GLU A 141 4.11 40.18 0.46
CA GLU A 141 3.76 41.03 1.60
C GLU A 141 2.63 42.00 1.26
N ARG A 142 1.76 42.26 2.24
CA ARG A 142 0.74 43.32 2.15
C ARG A 142 1.38 44.70 2.16
N ARG A 143 0.91 45.58 1.35
CA ARG A 143 1.34 47.00 1.33
C ARG A 143 0.48 47.82 2.29
N PRO A 144 1.11 48.53 3.24
CA PRO A 144 0.36 49.45 4.07
C PRO A 144 -0.16 50.65 3.22
N PHE A 145 -1.42 50.92 3.34
CA PHE A 145 -2.08 51.99 2.61
C PHE A 145 -2.34 53.23 3.50
N THR A 146 -2.88 53.01 4.71
CA THR A 146 -3.22 54.09 5.62
C THR A 146 -3.05 53.68 7.08
N LEU A 147 -3.12 54.66 7.98
CA LEU A 147 -3.08 54.45 9.42
C LEU A 147 -4.48 54.62 10.01
N VAL A 148 -4.86 53.70 10.88
CA VAL A 148 -6.13 53.72 11.60
C VAL A 148 -5.86 53.70 13.09
N HIS A 149 -6.60 54.54 13.84
CA HIS A 149 -6.54 54.55 15.28
C HIS A 149 -7.60 53.59 15.86
N ALA A 150 -7.14 52.43 16.31
CA ALA A 150 -7.96 51.44 17.02
C ALA A 150 -7.38 51.19 18.41
N GLY A 151 -7.44 52.20 19.28
CA GLY A 151 -6.77 52.21 20.57
C GLY A 151 -5.26 52.48 20.47
N ARG A 152 -4.63 52.08 19.40
CA ARG A 152 -3.27 52.40 18.94
C ARG A 152 -3.31 52.66 17.45
N LEU A 153 -2.23 53.24 16.89
CA LEU A 153 -2.08 53.39 15.45
C LEU A 153 -1.72 52.06 14.83
N HIS A 154 -2.54 51.59 13.92
CA HIS A 154 -2.34 50.37 13.14
C HIS A 154 -2.26 50.70 11.66
N TRP A 155 -1.41 49.99 10.94
CA TRP A 155 -1.44 50.04 9.49
C TRP A 155 -2.64 49.27 8.95
N LEU A 156 -3.30 49.82 7.97
CA LEU A 156 -4.38 49.23 7.20
C LEU A 156 -3.90 49.01 5.77
N ASP A 157 -4.20 47.90 5.16
CA ASP A 157 -3.95 47.67 3.74
C ASP A 157 -5.13 48.20 2.87
N GLU A 158 -4.96 48.08 1.54
CA GLU A 158 -5.99 48.47 0.56
C GLU A 158 -7.27 47.64 0.69
N GLU A 159 -7.19 46.44 1.27
CA GLU A 159 -8.31 45.50 1.47
C GLU A 159 -9.02 45.71 2.82
N GLY A 160 -8.58 46.70 3.62
CA GLY A 160 -9.17 47.03 4.93
C GLY A 160 -8.70 46.11 6.06
N ARG A 161 -7.59 45.38 5.88
CA ARG A 161 -7.03 44.48 6.89
C ARG A 161 -6.01 45.20 7.75
N LEU A 162 -6.11 45.01 9.05
CA LEU A 162 -5.15 45.55 10.00
C LEU A 162 -3.83 44.79 9.88
N LEU A 163 -2.77 45.49 9.55
CA LEU A 163 -1.37 45.09 9.67
C LEU A 163 -0.88 45.51 11.07
N GLY A 164 0.14 44.90 11.58
CA GLY A 164 0.63 45.14 12.93
C GLY A 164 0.67 46.63 13.39
N ALA A 165 0.89 46.84 14.69
CA ALA A 165 0.98 48.18 15.24
C ALA A 165 2.10 49.01 14.62
N SER A 166 1.88 50.28 14.37
CA SER A 166 2.94 51.17 13.90
C SER A 166 3.99 51.37 15.02
N PRO A 167 5.30 51.19 14.72
CA PRO A 167 6.35 51.46 15.71
C PRO A 167 6.50 52.94 16.10
N GLN A 168 5.72 53.80 15.47
CA GLN A 168 5.76 55.26 15.73
C GLN A 168 4.61 55.75 16.64
N ALA A 169 3.95 54.81 17.36
CA ALA A 169 2.86 55.13 18.29
C ALA A 169 3.33 55.20 19.73
#